data_132e8ce5f820ed13bc80596834a45264
#
_entry.id   132e8ce5f820ed13bc80596834a45264
#
_cell.length_a   1.000
_cell.length_b   1.000
_cell.length_c   1.000
_cell.angle_alpha   90.00
_cell.angle_beta   90.00
_cell.angle_gamma   90.00
#
_symmetry.space_group_name_H-M   'P 1'
#
loop_
_entity.id
_entity.type
_entity.pdbx_description
1 polymer ?
#
loop_
_entity_poly.entity_id
_entity_poly.type
_entity_poly.pdbx_seq_one_letter_code
_entity_poly.pdbx_strand_id
1 'polypeptide(L)'
;MLKGKSFLKLLDFTTEELQYLLDLAKKLKIDKKNGTEKKTMVGKNIALIFEKTSTRTRCAFEVGAYDQGANVTYIGPSASQIGDKESMEDTAKVLGRFYDGIEYRGYGQDLVETLAEHSGVPVWNGLTTEFHPTQILADFLTITEKKGKLKGIKFAFLGDGKNNMANSLMIGAAKFGMDFRIVCPKEYFPEEKLVEEAKKIAEKTGGKILLTEDKIEGVKDADVVYTDVWVSMGEPKEVWKERIDKLLPYQVNADLVQHCANDYLFMHCLPAFHDLNTKVAKNIEKEYGLKEMEVTDEVFRSKNSVVFDEAENSMHTIKAVMVATLGEGEYPL
;
A
#
# COMPACT_ATOMS: atom_id res chain seq x y z
N MET A 1 20.88 3.24 10.37
CA MET A 1 20.85 3.75 8.98
C MET A 1 19.58 4.57 8.71
N LEU A 2 18.39 4.09 9.12
CA LEU A 2 17.12 4.80 8.92
C LEU A 2 16.59 5.55 10.17
N LYS A 3 17.31 5.54 11.27
CA LYS A 3 16.89 6.16 12.53
C LYS A 3 16.54 7.63 12.33
N GLY A 4 15.35 8.03 12.78
CA GLY A 4 14.82 9.39 12.65
C GLY A 4 14.24 9.73 11.27
N LYS A 5 14.39 8.86 10.26
CA LYS A 5 13.87 9.10 8.90
C LYS A 5 12.37 8.86 8.83
N SER A 6 11.63 9.79 8.26
CA SER A 6 10.20 9.59 7.94
C SER A 6 10.02 8.67 6.74
N PHE A 7 8.88 7.95 6.69
CA PHE A 7 8.53 7.03 5.60
C PHE A 7 7.27 7.52 4.88
N LEU A 8 7.46 8.42 3.90
CA LEU A 8 6.36 9.17 3.27
C LEU A 8 6.00 8.65 1.89
N LYS A 9 7.00 8.29 1.08
CA LYS A 9 6.88 7.72 -0.27
C LYS A 9 8.14 6.93 -0.62
N LEU A 10 8.01 5.92 -1.49
CA LEU A 10 9.14 5.07 -1.88
C LEU A 10 10.24 5.81 -2.65
N LEU A 11 9.90 6.95 -3.25
CA LEU A 11 10.88 7.81 -3.95
C LEU A 11 12.00 8.29 -3.01
N ASP A 12 11.72 8.48 -1.73
CA ASP A 12 12.65 9.01 -0.74
C ASP A 12 13.71 8.00 -0.26
N PHE A 13 13.62 6.75 -0.74
CA PHE A 13 14.47 5.63 -0.29
C PHE A 13 15.26 5.02 -1.43
N THR A 14 16.49 4.55 -1.13
CA THR A 14 17.25 3.73 -2.07
C THR A 14 16.68 2.30 -2.13
N THR A 15 17.07 1.55 -3.15
CA THR A 15 16.66 0.13 -3.25
C THR A 15 17.21 -0.68 -2.07
N GLU A 16 18.45 -0.39 -1.63
CA GLU A 16 19.08 -1.03 -0.49
C GLU A 16 18.37 -0.74 0.83
N GLU A 17 17.90 0.49 1.03
CA GLU A 17 17.10 0.86 2.20
C GLU A 17 15.75 0.11 2.22
N LEU A 18 15.08 0.01 1.07
CA LEU A 18 13.84 -0.74 0.94
C LEU A 18 14.06 -2.25 1.12
N GLN A 19 15.15 -2.80 0.57
CA GLN A 19 15.52 -4.20 0.78
C GLN A 19 15.79 -4.50 2.26
N TYR A 20 16.50 -3.62 2.94
CA TYR A 20 16.72 -3.73 4.39
C TYR A 20 15.39 -3.80 5.16
N LEU A 21 14.39 -2.97 4.81
CA LEU A 21 13.07 -3.00 5.45
C LEU A 21 12.34 -4.32 5.19
N LEU A 22 12.45 -4.90 3.99
CA LEU A 22 11.86 -6.20 3.66
C LEU A 22 12.55 -7.34 4.46
N ASP A 23 13.87 -7.33 4.56
CA ASP A 23 14.63 -8.32 5.31
C ASP A 23 14.31 -8.23 6.81
N LEU A 24 14.23 -7.02 7.35
CA LEU A 24 13.83 -6.78 8.73
C LEU A 24 12.38 -7.25 8.99
N ALA A 25 11.46 -6.99 8.08
CA ALA A 25 10.06 -7.44 8.20
C ALA A 25 9.97 -8.97 8.24
N LYS A 26 10.71 -9.64 7.36
CA LYS A 26 10.82 -11.11 7.33
C LYS A 26 11.37 -11.65 8.65
N LYS A 27 12.41 -11.03 9.17
CA LYS A 27 13.03 -11.43 10.46
C LYS A 27 12.05 -11.23 11.62
N LEU A 28 11.39 -10.07 11.71
CA LEU A 28 10.39 -9.79 12.74
C LEU A 28 9.20 -10.75 12.67
N LYS A 29 8.75 -11.13 11.47
CA LYS A 29 7.70 -12.14 11.25
C LYS A 29 8.10 -13.50 11.83
N ILE A 30 9.31 -13.93 11.53
CA ILE A 30 9.87 -15.21 12.05
C ILE A 30 10.00 -15.17 13.56
N ASP A 31 10.55 -14.08 14.12
CA ASP A 31 10.77 -13.95 15.56
C ASP A 31 9.45 -13.91 16.33
N LYS A 32 8.43 -13.18 15.82
CA LYS A 32 7.10 -13.19 16.41
C LYS A 32 6.51 -14.60 16.44
N LYS A 33 6.61 -15.34 15.33
CA LYS A 33 6.13 -16.73 15.24
C LYS A 33 6.82 -17.65 16.24
N ASN A 34 8.12 -17.45 16.47
CA ASN A 34 8.94 -18.25 17.38
C ASN A 34 8.90 -17.75 18.83
N GLY A 35 8.26 -16.62 19.13
CA GLY A 35 8.26 -16.03 20.47
C GLY A 35 9.62 -15.46 20.91
N THR A 36 10.50 -15.13 19.96
CA THR A 36 11.86 -14.63 20.17
C THR A 36 12.03 -13.15 19.81
N GLU A 37 10.93 -12.47 19.49
CA GLU A 37 10.93 -11.07 19.07
C GLU A 37 11.46 -10.16 20.19
N LYS A 38 12.47 -9.36 19.89
CA LYS A 38 13.04 -8.37 20.81
C LYS A 38 12.27 -7.06 20.72
N LYS A 39 11.97 -6.47 21.87
CA LYS A 39 11.28 -5.18 21.98
C LYS A 39 12.30 -4.05 21.88
N THR A 40 12.20 -3.23 20.85
CA THR A 40 13.10 -2.09 20.60
C THR A 40 12.46 -0.73 20.80
N MET A 41 11.16 -0.68 21.08
CA MET A 41 10.41 0.57 21.26
C MET A 41 9.76 0.67 22.66
N VAL A 42 10.36 0.06 23.67
CA VAL A 42 9.83 0.08 25.05
C VAL A 42 9.74 1.52 25.56
N GLY A 43 8.54 1.90 26.02
CA GLY A 43 8.28 3.24 26.57
C GLY A 43 8.07 4.34 25.53
N LYS A 44 8.16 4.04 24.21
CA LYS A 44 7.82 4.97 23.14
C LYS A 44 6.31 5.17 23.05
N ASN A 45 5.91 6.39 22.68
CA ASN A 45 4.52 6.77 22.48
C ASN A 45 4.32 7.17 21.02
N ILE A 46 3.32 6.59 20.37
CA ILE A 46 3.04 6.77 18.94
C ILE A 46 1.63 7.33 18.77
N ALA A 47 1.49 8.41 17.99
CA ALA A 47 0.19 8.90 17.55
C ALA A 47 -0.20 8.27 16.21
N LEU A 48 -1.46 7.80 16.09
CA LEU A 48 -2.07 7.36 14.85
C LEU A 48 -3.16 8.34 14.46
N ILE A 49 -2.92 9.15 13.44
CA ILE A 49 -3.84 10.18 12.94
C ILE A 49 -4.57 9.64 11.72
N PHE A 50 -5.89 9.48 11.83
CA PHE A 50 -6.74 8.96 10.76
C PHE A 50 -7.80 9.99 10.37
N GLU A 51 -7.65 10.63 9.23
CA GLU A 51 -8.71 11.39 8.56
C GLU A 51 -9.60 10.50 7.68
N LYS A 52 -9.02 9.40 7.18
CA LYS A 52 -9.74 8.31 6.50
C LYS A 52 -9.71 7.06 7.38
N THR A 53 -10.86 6.49 7.68
CA THR A 53 -10.96 5.27 8.50
C THR A 53 -10.28 4.08 7.83
N SER A 54 -9.70 3.19 8.63
CA SER A 54 -9.16 1.91 8.18
C SER A 54 -9.04 0.94 9.35
N THR A 55 -9.62 -0.24 9.22
CA THR A 55 -9.46 -1.32 10.21
C THR A 55 -8.06 -1.92 10.13
N ARG A 56 -7.62 -2.30 8.92
CA ARG A 56 -6.34 -3.03 8.75
C ARG A 56 -5.12 -2.18 9.08
N THR A 57 -5.02 -0.98 8.54
CA THR A 57 -3.88 -0.09 8.79
C THR A 57 -3.78 0.25 10.27
N ARG A 58 -4.90 0.58 10.91
CA ARG A 58 -4.95 0.84 12.34
C ARG A 58 -4.44 -0.35 13.14
N CYS A 59 -5.04 -1.53 12.94
CA CYS A 59 -4.64 -2.74 13.65
C CYS A 59 -3.17 -3.11 13.40
N ALA A 60 -2.66 -2.93 12.19
CA ALA A 60 -1.29 -3.23 11.84
C ALA A 60 -0.29 -2.33 12.61
N PHE A 61 -0.56 -1.02 12.68
CA PHE A 61 0.26 -0.09 13.48
C PHE A 61 0.13 -0.38 14.98
N GLU A 62 -1.08 -0.56 15.51
CA GLU A 62 -1.32 -0.85 16.93
C GLU A 62 -0.61 -2.13 17.36
N VAL A 63 -0.84 -3.25 16.65
CA VAL A 63 -0.23 -4.53 16.99
C VAL A 63 1.28 -4.50 16.80
N GLY A 64 1.77 -3.90 15.71
CA GLY A 64 3.21 -3.73 15.48
C GLY A 64 3.90 -2.92 16.58
N ALA A 65 3.27 -1.84 17.05
CA ALA A 65 3.78 -1.03 18.16
C ALA A 65 3.76 -1.80 19.50
N TYR A 66 2.68 -2.48 19.82
CA TYR A 66 2.55 -3.26 21.06
C TYR A 66 3.53 -4.43 21.12
N ASP A 67 3.74 -5.15 20.02
CA ASP A 67 4.75 -6.21 19.91
C ASP A 67 6.14 -5.69 20.31
N GLN A 68 6.45 -4.44 19.95
CA GLN A 68 7.73 -3.79 20.22
C GLN A 68 7.78 -3.00 21.54
N GLY A 69 6.70 -3.00 22.33
CA GLY A 69 6.63 -2.39 23.66
C GLY A 69 6.30 -0.90 23.66
N ALA A 70 5.83 -0.35 22.56
CA ALA A 70 5.36 1.02 22.45
C ALA A 70 3.89 1.15 22.89
N ASN A 71 3.49 2.39 23.25
CA ASN A 71 2.11 2.78 23.49
C ASN A 71 1.55 3.50 22.26
N VAL A 72 0.23 3.42 22.05
CA VAL A 72 -0.44 4.03 20.90
C VAL A 72 -1.59 4.89 21.35
N THR A 73 -1.74 6.07 20.73
CA THR A 73 -2.93 6.91 20.81
C THR A 73 -3.58 7.00 19.43
N TYR A 74 -4.81 6.54 19.31
CA TYR A 74 -5.58 6.67 18.08
C TYR A 74 -6.38 7.97 18.06
N ILE A 75 -6.17 8.79 17.02
CA ILE A 75 -6.86 10.06 16.77
C ILE A 75 -7.67 9.87 15.48
N GLY A 76 -8.96 9.54 15.63
CA GLY A 76 -9.86 9.31 14.49
C GLY A 76 -10.47 10.60 13.92
N PRO A 77 -11.22 10.51 12.81
CA PRO A 77 -11.74 11.67 12.09
C PRO A 77 -12.62 12.60 12.93
N SER A 78 -13.37 12.04 13.88
CA SER A 78 -14.26 12.82 14.77
C SER A 78 -13.57 13.38 16.01
N ALA A 79 -12.33 12.99 16.27
CA ALA A 79 -11.57 13.36 17.46
C ALA A 79 -10.48 14.41 17.18
N SER A 80 -10.32 14.82 15.93
CA SER A 80 -9.28 15.75 15.48
C SER A 80 -9.87 17.10 15.12
N GLN A 81 -9.15 18.17 15.42
CA GLN A 81 -9.42 19.53 14.95
C GLN A 81 -8.45 19.97 13.86
N ILE A 82 -7.66 19.03 13.35
CA ILE A 82 -6.65 19.24 12.33
C ILE A 82 -7.31 19.73 11.05
N GLY A 83 -6.83 20.84 10.50
CA GLY A 83 -7.37 21.44 9.28
C GLY A 83 -8.67 22.24 9.46
N ASP A 84 -9.34 22.14 10.61
CA ASP A 84 -10.57 22.89 10.92
C ASP A 84 -10.27 24.12 11.80
N LYS A 85 -9.68 23.92 12.98
CA LYS A 85 -9.33 24.99 13.92
C LYS A 85 -7.85 25.18 14.15
N GLU A 86 -7.04 24.21 13.73
CA GLU A 86 -5.59 24.23 13.89
C GLU A 86 -4.92 23.83 12.58
N SER A 87 -3.82 24.51 12.23
CA SER A 87 -3.04 24.18 11.04
C SER A 87 -2.29 22.86 11.22
N MET A 88 -1.98 22.16 10.11
CA MET A 88 -1.14 20.96 10.17
C MET A 88 0.25 21.24 10.76
N GLU A 89 0.82 22.41 10.49
CA GLU A 89 2.12 22.84 11.05
C GLU A 89 2.07 22.97 12.57
N ASP A 90 1.05 23.64 13.11
CA ASP A 90 0.92 23.79 14.56
C ASP A 90 0.64 22.46 15.24
N THR A 91 -0.24 21.66 14.68
CA THR A 91 -0.49 20.28 15.12
C THR A 91 0.80 19.46 15.15
N ALA A 92 1.62 19.54 14.09
CA ALA A 92 2.91 18.84 14.02
C ALA A 92 3.84 19.23 15.17
N LYS A 93 3.98 20.53 15.43
CA LYS A 93 4.83 21.07 16.51
C LYS A 93 4.37 20.64 17.90
N VAL A 94 3.06 20.51 18.11
CA VAL A 94 2.50 20.05 19.40
C VAL A 94 2.69 18.54 19.54
N LEU A 95 2.27 17.74 18.56
CA LEU A 95 2.33 16.29 18.64
C LEU A 95 3.77 15.77 18.69
N GLY A 96 4.71 16.41 17.97
CA GLY A 96 6.13 16.07 18.02
C GLY A 96 6.80 16.31 19.40
N ARG A 97 6.12 17.04 20.31
CA ARG A 97 6.55 17.19 21.72
C ARG A 97 5.92 16.18 22.67
N PHE A 98 4.84 15.52 22.23
CA PHE A 98 4.14 14.52 23.04
C PHE A 98 4.53 13.10 22.66
N TYR A 99 4.79 12.87 21.36
CA TYR A 99 4.99 11.55 20.80
C TYR A 99 6.39 11.37 20.22
N ASP A 100 6.86 10.13 20.20
CA ASP A 100 8.15 9.75 19.63
C ASP A 100 8.07 9.44 18.13
N GLY A 101 6.86 9.17 17.61
CA GLY A 101 6.58 8.92 16.21
C GLY A 101 5.11 9.15 15.89
N ILE A 102 4.81 9.44 14.62
CA ILE A 102 3.45 9.78 14.18
C ILE A 102 3.13 9.03 12.89
N GLU A 103 2.00 8.33 12.87
CA GLU A 103 1.39 7.83 11.64
C GLU A 103 0.30 8.78 11.18
N TYR A 104 0.21 8.97 9.87
CA TYR A 104 -0.86 9.74 9.24
C TYR A 104 -1.51 8.95 8.10
N ARG A 105 -2.83 8.88 8.13
CA ARG A 105 -3.65 8.34 7.05
C ARG A 105 -4.75 9.34 6.70
N GLY A 106 -4.67 9.93 5.52
CA GLY A 106 -5.58 11.01 5.15
C GLY A 106 -5.65 11.28 3.65
N TYR A 107 -5.68 12.57 3.30
CA TYR A 107 -5.91 13.03 1.94
C TYR A 107 -4.60 13.43 1.24
N GLY A 108 -4.11 14.66 1.44
CA GLY A 108 -3.01 15.21 0.69
C GLY A 108 -1.63 14.70 1.11
N GLN A 109 -0.77 14.48 0.14
CA GLN A 109 0.65 14.16 0.39
C GLN A 109 1.37 15.34 1.04
N ASP A 110 1.01 16.57 0.67
CA ASP A 110 1.51 17.81 1.27
C ASP A 110 1.26 17.90 2.78
N LEU A 111 0.13 17.35 3.26
CA LEU A 111 -0.20 17.33 4.68
C LEU A 111 0.75 16.43 5.47
N VAL A 112 1.01 15.22 4.99
CA VAL A 112 1.94 14.30 5.66
C VAL A 112 3.39 14.79 5.56
N GLU A 113 3.76 15.45 4.48
CA GLU A 113 5.08 16.07 4.32
C GLU A 113 5.25 17.26 5.29
N THR A 114 4.24 18.13 5.44
CA THR A 114 4.21 19.20 6.44
C THR A 114 4.35 18.65 7.87
N LEU A 115 3.62 17.56 8.17
CA LEU A 115 3.71 16.90 9.46
C LEU A 115 5.14 16.40 9.75
N ALA A 116 5.78 15.79 8.75
CA ALA A 116 7.16 15.30 8.86
C ALA A 116 8.18 16.42 9.02
N GLU A 117 8.00 17.54 8.30
CA GLU A 117 8.91 18.69 8.36
C GLU A 117 8.90 19.38 9.73
N HIS A 118 7.73 19.48 10.38
CA HIS A 118 7.55 20.32 11.55
C HIS A 118 7.42 19.56 12.88
N SER A 119 7.23 18.23 12.86
CA SER A 119 7.08 17.46 14.12
C SER A 119 8.39 17.21 14.86
N GLY A 120 9.51 17.08 14.13
CA GLY A 120 10.81 16.71 14.70
C GLY A 120 10.93 15.23 15.11
N VAL A 121 9.96 14.40 14.76
CA VAL A 121 9.94 12.95 15.01
C VAL A 121 9.65 12.20 13.70
N PRO A 122 9.96 10.89 13.59
CA PRO A 122 9.62 10.11 12.42
C PRO A 122 8.11 10.13 12.14
N VAL A 123 7.74 10.37 10.90
CA VAL A 123 6.35 10.31 10.41
C VAL A 123 6.22 9.19 9.38
N TRP A 124 5.15 8.41 9.48
CA TRP A 124 4.86 7.29 8.58
C TRP A 124 3.56 7.54 7.83
N ASN A 125 3.62 7.45 6.52
CA ASN A 125 2.47 7.57 5.63
C ASN A 125 1.68 6.25 5.60
N GLY A 126 0.57 6.18 6.31
CA GLY A 126 -0.36 5.05 6.30
C GLY A 126 -1.24 4.99 5.05
N LEU A 127 -1.45 6.11 4.38
CA LEU A 127 -2.05 6.32 3.06
C LEU A 127 -2.31 7.81 2.84
N THR A 128 -1.98 8.31 1.66
CA THR A 128 -2.49 9.57 1.10
C THR A 128 -3.23 9.30 -0.23
N THR A 129 -3.78 10.34 -0.82
CA THR A 129 -4.40 10.24 -2.16
C THR A 129 -3.37 9.88 -3.23
N GLU A 130 -2.12 10.31 -3.07
CA GLU A 130 -1.04 10.12 -4.04
C GLU A 130 -0.25 8.83 -3.82
N PHE A 131 -0.01 8.40 -2.55
CA PHE A 131 0.86 7.27 -2.24
C PHE A 131 0.36 6.40 -1.06
N HIS A 132 0.73 5.12 -1.12
CA HIS A 132 0.51 4.15 -0.05
C HIS A 132 1.76 3.27 0.15
N PRO A 133 2.89 3.85 0.62
CA PRO A 133 4.18 3.17 0.61
C PRO A 133 4.25 1.93 1.51
N THR A 134 3.54 1.92 2.63
CA THR A 134 3.54 0.78 3.56
C THR A 134 2.91 -0.47 2.96
N GLN A 135 1.89 -0.30 2.10
CA GLN A 135 1.26 -1.42 1.40
C GLN A 135 2.24 -2.07 0.43
N ILE A 136 3.03 -1.29 -0.31
CA ILE A 136 3.96 -1.83 -1.29
C ILE A 136 5.04 -2.72 -0.66
N LEU A 137 5.49 -2.39 0.55
CA LEU A 137 6.39 -3.28 1.28
C LEU A 137 5.72 -4.63 1.61
N ALA A 138 4.43 -4.62 1.99
CA ALA A 138 3.68 -5.84 2.23
C ALA A 138 3.54 -6.69 0.97
N ASP A 139 3.22 -6.04 -0.15
CA ASP A 139 3.09 -6.69 -1.46
C ASP A 139 4.41 -7.36 -1.85
N PHE A 140 5.53 -6.64 -1.72
CA PHE A 140 6.85 -7.14 -2.11
C PHE A 140 7.39 -8.21 -1.17
N LEU A 141 7.10 -8.13 0.12
CA LEU A 141 7.39 -9.23 1.04
C LEU A 141 6.62 -10.49 0.65
N THR A 142 5.34 -10.35 0.31
CA THR A 142 4.49 -11.48 -0.12
C THR A 142 5.00 -12.10 -1.42
N ILE A 143 5.34 -11.28 -2.41
CA ILE A 143 5.94 -11.76 -3.66
C ILE A 143 7.25 -12.49 -3.39
N THR A 144 8.10 -11.94 -2.53
CA THR A 144 9.38 -12.57 -2.16
C THR A 144 9.18 -13.91 -1.47
N GLU A 145 8.20 -14.01 -0.57
CA GLU A 145 7.86 -15.27 0.11
C GLU A 145 7.33 -16.34 -0.85
N LYS A 146 6.55 -15.96 -1.86
CA LYS A 146 5.91 -16.88 -2.81
C LYS A 146 6.76 -17.20 -4.05
N LYS A 147 7.53 -16.22 -4.55
CA LYS A 147 8.31 -16.33 -5.80
C LYS A 147 9.83 -16.35 -5.58
N GLY A 148 10.31 -16.06 -4.37
CA GLY A 148 11.72 -16.07 -4.02
C GLY A 148 12.55 -14.89 -4.55
N LYS A 149 11.96 -13.98 -5.32
CA LYS A 149 12.64 -12.84 -5.94
C LYS A 149 11.67 -11.70 -6.24
N LEU A 150 12.21 -10.50 -6.48
CA LEU A 150 11.48 -9.34 -7.01
C LEU A 150 11.94 -9.00 -8.43
N LYS A 151 13.27 -8.98 -8.66
CA LYS A 151 13.84 -8.61 -9.96
C LYS A 151 13.33 -9.50 -11.09
N GLY A 152 12.87 -8.88 -12.17
CA GLY A 152 12.37 -9.55 -13.36
C GLY A 152 10.96 -10.16 -13.22
N ILE A 153 10.28 -9.97 -12.07
CA ILE A 153 8.85 -10.33 -11.92
C ILE A 153 8.03 -9.49 -12.90
N LYS A 154 7.15 -10.15 -13.65
CA LYS A 154 6.16 -9.52 -14.52
C LYS A 154 4.91 -9.23 -13.70
N PHE A 155 4.65 -7.95 -13.47
CA PHE A 155 3.60 -7.50 -12.56
C PHE A 155 2.59 -6.64 -13.33
N ALA A 156 1.36 -7.10 -13.43
CA ALA A 156 0.26 -6.36 -14.05
C ALA A 156 -0.68 -5.77 -12.99
N PHE A 157 -0.88 -4.45 -13.04
CA PHE A 157 -1.90 -3.74 -12.28
C PHE A 157 -3.06 -3.37 -13.20
N LEU A 158 -4.28 -3.75 -12.84
CA LEU A 158 -5.50 -3.44 -13.60
C LEU A 158 -6.43 -2.56 -12.77
N GLY A 159 -6.97 -1.50 -13.35
CA GLY A 159 -7.92 -0.60 -12.69
C GLY A 159 -7.56 0.87 -12.87
N ASP A 160 -7.81 1.71 -11.85
CA ASP A 160 -7.48 3.13 -11.91
C ASP A 160 -5.96 3.36 -11.77
N GLY A 161 -5.28 3.57 -12.88
CA GLY A 161 -3.83 3.82 -12.91
C GLY A 161 -3.39 5.15 -12.30
N LYS A 162 -4.33 6.05 -11.94
CA LYS A 162 -4.03 7.31 -11.24
C LYS A 162 -4.08 7.19 -9.72
N ASN A 163 -4.54 6.06 -9.20
CA ASN A 163 -4.69 5.89 -7.76
C ASN A 163 -3.34 5.73 -7.05
N ASN A 164 -3.35 5.85 -5.72
CA ASN A 164 -2.17 5.75 -4.88
C ASN A 164 -1.46 4.39 -4.96
N MET A 165 -2.21 3.30 -5.19
CA MET A 165 -1.64 1.95 -5.34
C MET A 165 -0.85 1.84 -6.64
N ALA A 166 -1.44 2.25 -7.77
CA ALA A 166 -0.75 2.25 -9.07
C ALA A 166 0.53 3.09 -9.03
N ASN A 167 0.45 4.30 -8.46
CA ASN A 167 1.59 5.19 -8.31
C ASN A 167 2.72 4.55 -7.47
N SER A 168 2.37 4.02 -6.31
CA SER A 168 3.35 3.46 -5.37
C SER A 168 3.94 2.14 -5.87
N LEU A 169 3.11 1.26 -6.47
CA LEU A 169 3.56 0.01 -7.10
C LEU A 169 4.52 0.30 -8.26
N MET A 170 4.21 1.27 -9.11
CA MET A 170 5.05 1.65 -10.25
C MET A 170 6.46 2.07 -9.80
N ILE A 171 6.55 2.93 -8.78
CA ILE A 171 7.84 3.38 -8.24
C ILE A 171 8.58 2.22 -7.56
N GLY A 172 7.90 1.43 -6.75
CA GLY A 172 8.50 0.27 -6.09
C GLY A 172 9.02 -0.75 -7.10
N ALA A 173 8.21 -1.11 -8.09
CA ALA A 173 8.59 -2.05 -9.15
C ALA A 173 9.79 -1.55 -9.97
N ALA A 174 9.83 -0.25 -10.28
CA ALA A 174 10.98 0.37 -10.93
C ALA A 174 12.26 0.21 -10.11
N LYS A 175 12.21 0.46 -8.79
CA LYS A 175 13.36 0.32 -7.89
C LYS A 175 13.88 -1.12 -7.79
N PHE A 176 12.99 -2.11 -7.82
CA PHE A 176 13.38 -3.53 -7.72
C PHE A 176 13.59 -4.23 -9.08
N GLY A 177 13.56 -3.48 -10.18
CA GLY A 177 13.87 -4.02 -11.51
C GLY A 177 12.82 -5.00 -12.02
N MET A 178 11.53 -4.77 -11.75
CA MET A 178 10.41 -5.56 -12.25
C MET A 178 9.99 -5.11 -13.66
N ASP A 179 9.27 -5.98 -14.38
CA ASP A 179 8.49 -5.65 -15.58
C ASP A 179 7.07 -5.27 -15.11
N PHE A 180 6.84 -3.99 -14.87
CA PHE A 180 5.57 -3.48 -14.33
C PHE A 180 4.70 -2.88 -15.41
N ARG A 181 3.44 -3.27 -15.39
CA ARG A 181 2.47 -2.92 -16.42
C ARG A 181 1.21 -2.36 -15.78
N ILE A 182 0.81 -1.14 -16.18
CA ILE A 182 -0.48 -0.53 -15.82
C ILE A 182 -1.44 -0.73 -17.00
N VAL A 183 -2.55 -1.38 -16.72
CA VAL A 183 -3.53 -1.84 -17.70
C VAL A 183 -4.87 -1.16 -17.41
N CYS A 184 -5.19 -0.11 -18.16
CA CYS A 184 -6.41 0.68 -18.00
C CYS A 184 -6.67 1.54 -19.22
N PRO A 185 -7.85 2.20 -19.33
CA PRO A 185 -8.07 3.22 -20.35
C PRO A 185 -7.04 4.35 -20.23
N LYS A 186 -6.62 4.91 -21.36
CA LYS A 186 -5.60 5.97 -21.42
C LYS A 186 -5.89 7.16 -20.50
N GLU A 187 -7.14 7.51 -20.32
CA GLU A 187 -7.57 8.60 -19.42
C GLU A 187 -7.29 8.32 -17.94
N TYR A 188 -7.05 7.06 -17.56
CA TYR A 188 -6.64 6.63 -16.22
C TYR A 188 -5.14 6.32 -16.11
N PHE A 189 -4.32 6.66 -17.09
CA PHE A 189 -2.87 6.52 -16.94
C PHE A 189 -2.36 7.49 -15.87
N PRO A 190 -1.33 7.10 -15.10
CA PRO A 190 -0.69 7.97 -14.12
C PRO A 190 -0.19 9.29 -14.75
N GLU A 191 0.11 10.26 -13.91
CA GLU A 191 0.71 11.50 -14.38
C GLU A 191 2.04 11.26 -15.12
N GLU A 192 2.20 11.88 -16.27
CA GLU A 192 3.35 11.68 -17.17
C GLU A 192 4.70 11.90 -16.45
N LYS A 193 4.78 12.93 -15.61
CA LYS A 193 5.99 13.25 -14.84
C LYS A 193 6.40 12.08 -13.93
N LEU A 194 5.44 11.43 -13.26
CA LEU A 194 5.71 10.29 -12.38
C LEU A 194 6.12 9.05 -13.19
N VAL A 195 5.50 8.84 -14.35
CA VAL A 195 5.85 7.76 -15.28
C VAL A 195 7.27 7.92 -15.81
N GLU A 196 7.67 9.13 -16.19
CA GLU A 196 9.03 9.43 -16.65
C GLU A 196 10.07 9.17 -15.54
N GLU A 197 9.76 9.56 -14.30
CA GLU A 197 10.62 9.28 -13.15
C GLU A 197 10.76 7.78 -12.90
N ALA A 198 9.65 7.04 -12.92
CA ALA A 198 9.66 5.58 -12.80
C ALA A 198 10.48 4.91 -13.91
N LYS A 199 10.36 5.35 -15.17
CA LYS A 199 11.14 4.83 -16.29
C LYS A 199 12.63 5.07 -16.11
N LYS A 200 13.04 6.26 -15.67
CA LYS A 200 14.46 6.58 -15.37
C LYS A 200 15.04 5.70 -14.26
N ILE A 201 14.23 5.37 -13.25
CA ILE A 201 14.64 4.43 -12.19
C ILE A 201 14.75 3.01 -12.77
N ALA A 202 13.75 2.57 -13.53
CA ALA A 202 13.71 1.23 -14.14
C ALA A 202 14.91 0.99 -15.08
N GLU A 203 15.33 1.98 -15.87
CA GLU A 203 16.52 1.89 -16.72
C GLU A 203 17.79 1.53 -15.92
N LYS A 204 17.94 2.11 -14.71
CA LYS A 204 19.11 1.85 -13.85
C LYS A 204 19.09 0.48 -13.19
N THR A 205 17.89 -0.05 -12.90
CA THR A 205 17.69 -1.32 -12.19
C THR A 205 17.52 -2.52 -13.12
N GLY A 206 17.31 -2.25 -14.43
CA GLY A 206 16.98 -3.25 -15.44
C GLY A 206 15.50 -3.64 -15.47
N GLY A 207 14.62 -2.81 -14.87
CA GLY A 207 13.17 -2.96 -14.93
C GLY A 207 12.56 -2.39 -16.20
N LYS A 208 11.22 -2.53 -16.30
CA LYS A 208 10.42 -1.97 -17.40
C LYS A 208 9.12 -1.41 -16.85
N ILE A 209 8.65 -0.31 -17.47
CA ILE A 209 7.35 0.29 -17.17
C ILE A 209 6.56 0.36 -18.48
N LEU A 210 5.42 -0.32 -18.54
CA LEU A 210 4.48 -0.32 -19.66
C LEU A 210 3.14 0.27 -19.22
N LEU A 211 2.57 1.13 -20.04
CA LEU A 211 1.18 1.59 -19.93
C LEU A 211 0.46 1.07 -21.17
N THR A 212 -0.63 0.35 -21.01
CA THR A 212 -1.39 -0.22 -22.13
C THR A 212 -2.89 -0.25 -21.86
N GLU A 213 -3.67 -0.07 -22.92
CA GLU A 213 -5.12 -0.30 -22.90
C GLU A 213 -5.47 -1.74 -23.28
N ASP A 214 -4.51 -2.49 -23.86
CA ASP A 214 -4.70 -3.90 -24.22
C ASP A 214 -4.49 -4.79 -22.99
N LYS A 215 -5.62 -5.30 -22.47
CA LYS A 215 -5.61 -6.14 -21.27
C LYS A 215 -4.89 -7.47 -21.47
N ILE A 216 -4.92 -8.04 -22.69
CA ILE A 216 -4.24 -9.31 -22.96
C ILE A 216 -2.72 -9.11 -23.04
N GLU A 217 -2.27 -8.06 -23.73
CA GLU A 217 -0.85 -7.67 -23.72
C GLU A 217 -0.37 -7.42 -22.28
N GLY A 218 -1.19 -6.69 -21.51
CA GLY A 218 -0.84 -6.30 -20.14
C GLY A 218 -0.62 -7.48 -19.20
N VAL A 219 -1.47 -8.51 -19.27
CA VAL A 219 -1.37 -9.68 -18.37
C VAL A 219 -0.59 -10.84 -18.94
N LYS A 220 -0.11 -10.74 -20.18
CA LYS A 220 0.61 -11.84 -20.85
C LYS A 220 1.80 -12.33 -20.02
N ASP A 221 1.77 -13.62 -19.64
CA ASP A 221 2.78 -14.29 -18.80
C ASP A 221 3.06 -13.54 -17.48
N ALA A 222 2.10 -12.80 -16.93
CA ALA A 222 2.27 -12.08 -15.67
C ALA A 222 2.45 -13.06 -14.50
N ASP A 223 3.46 -12.82 -13.67
CA ASP A 223 3.70 -13.54 -12.42
C ASP A 223 2.78 -13.04 -11.30
N VAL A 224 2.37 -11.79 -11.39
CA VAL A 224 1.48 -11.11 -10.43
C VAL A 224 0.41 -10.33 -11.17
N VAL A 225 -0.84 -10.51 -10.76
CA VAL A 225 -1.99 -9.70 -11.17
C VAL A 225 -2.54 -8.99 -9.94
N TYR A 226 -2.58 -7.68 -9.99
CA TYR A 226 -3.04 -6.82 -8.91
C TYR A 226 -4.21 -5.95 -9.38
N THR A 227 -5.20 -5.78 -8.54
CA THR A 227 -6.25 -4.78 -8.75
C THR A 227 -6.61 -4.09 -7.45
N ASP A 228 -7.33 -2.99 -7.55
CA ASP A 228 -7.86 -2.22 -6.43
C ASP A 228 -9.27 -1.74 -6.76
N VAL A 229 -10.00 -1.29 -5.76
CA VAL A 229 -11.36 -0.77 -5.94
C VAL A 229 -11.37 0.35 -6.99
N TRP A 230 -12.38 0.35 -7.86
CA TRP A 230 -12.49 1.35 -8.92
C TRP A 230 -12.90 2.73 -8.40
N VAL A 231 -13.55 2.77 -7.24
CA VAL A 231 -13.98 3.99 -6.59
C VAL A 231 -13.46 4.02 -5.17
N SER A 232 -12.66 5.01 -4.85
CA SER A 232 -12.06 5.17 -3.52
C SER A 232 -13.09 5.61 -2.48
N MET A 233 -12.80 5.30 -1.21
CA MET A 233 -13.65 5.74 -0.11
C MET A 233 -13.75 7.27 -0.05
N GLY A 234 -14.99 7.76 0.01
CA GLY A 234 -15.29 9.20 0.09
C GLY A 234 -15.49 9.90 -1.24
N GLU A 235 -15.36 9.17 -2.38
CA GLU A 235 -15.69 9.75 -3.68
C GLU A 235 -17.22 9.91 -3.88
N PRO A 236 -17.67 10.98 -4.58
CA PRO A 236 -19.06 11.23 -4.85
C PRO A 236 -19.75 10.11 -5.63
N LYS A 237 -21.05 9.90 -5.41
CA LYS A 237 -21.81 8.86 -6.13
C LYS A 237 -21.85 9.05 -7.65
N GLU A 238 -21.75 10.29 -8.09
CA GLU A 238 -21.81 10.66 -9.50
C GLU A 238 -20.68 10.05 -10.33
N VAL A 239 -19.51 9.83 -9.72
CA VAL A 239 -18.38 9.22 -10.42
C VAL A 239 -18.46 7.71 -10.56
N TRP A 240 -19.32 7.03 -9.78
CA TRP A 240 -19.39 5.57 -9.76
C TRP A 240 -19.77 4.98 -11.12
N LYS A 241 -20.83 5.54 -11.73
CA LYS A 241 -21.31 5.01 -13.02
C LYS A 241 -20.25 5.12 -14.10
N GLU A 242 -19.62 6.28 -14.22
CA GLU A 242 -18.57 6.51 -15.21
C GLU A 242 -17.39 5.55 -15.01
N ARG A 243 -16.90 5.41 -13.77
CA ARG A 243 -15.80 4.50 -13.46
C ARG A 243 -16.14 3.04 -13.72
N ILE A 244 -17.33 2.62 -13.34
CA ILE A 244 -17.82 1.26 -13.63
C ILE A 244 -17.83 1.03 -15.15
N ASP A 245 -18.46 1.91 -15.92
CA ASP A 245 -18.58 1.77 -17.38
C ASP A 245 -17.19 1.69 -18.06
N LYS A 246 -16.21 2.43 -17.56
CA LYS A 246 -14.86 2.51 -18.11
C LYS A 246 -13.95 1.36 -17.66
N LEU A 247 -14.06 0.91 -16.41
CA LEU A 247 -13.14 -0.05 -15.81
C LEU A 247 -13.66 -1.50 -15.83
N LEU A 248 -14.97 -1.72 -16.01
CA LEU A 248 -15.55 -3.06 -16.13
C LEU A 248 -14.86 -3.95 -17.19
N PRO A 249 -14.44 -3.45 -18.37
CA PRO A 249 -13.66 -4.26 -19.31
C PRO A 249 -12.31 -4.77 -18.77
N TYR A 250 -11.81 -4.18 -17.70
CA TYR A 250 -10.55 -4.50 -17.04
C TYR A 250 -10.72 -5.30 -15.75
N GLN A 251 -11.92 -5.82 -15.49
CA GLN A 251 -12.18 -6.71 -14.36
C GLN A 251 -11.26 -7.93 -14.41
N VAL A 252 -10.66 -8.27 -13.25
CA VAL A 252 -9.87 -9.48 -13.11
C VAL A 252 -10.81 -10.68 -12.94
N ASN A 253 -10.93 -11.50 -13.96
CA ASN A 253 -11.81 -12.66 -14.03
C ASN A 253 -11.08 -13.88 -14.61
N ALA A 254 -11.74 -15.04 -14.63
CA ALA A 254 -11.16 -16.30 -15.07
C ALA A 254 -10.64 -16.25 -16.51
N ASP A 255 -11.34 -15.57 -17.42
CA ASP A 255 -10.93 -15.45 -18.83
C ASP A 255 -9.66 -14.62 -18.98
N LEU A 256 -9.48 -13.60 -18.14
CA LEU A 256 -8.28 -12.76 -18.18
C LEU A 256 -7.05 -13.50 -17.64
N VAL A 257 -7.19 -14.15 -16.48
CA VAL A 257 -6.03 -14.75 -15.79
C VAL A 257 -5.48 -16.00 -16.47
N GLN A 258 -6.21 -16.61 -17.41
CA GLN A 258 -5.66 -17.71 -18.23
C GLN A 258 -4.51 -17.28 -19.15
N HIS A 259 -4.33 -15.97 -19.38
CA HIS A 259 -3.20 -15.41 -20.14
C HIS A 259 -1.97 -15.12 -19.27
N CYS A 260 -2.07 -15.27 -17.96
CA CYS A 260 -0.97 -15.10 -17.00
C CYS A 260 -0.09 -16.37 -16.95
N ALA A 261 1.01 -16.30 -16.19
CA ALA A 261 1.78 -17.49 -15.85
C ALA A 261 0.92 -18.50 -15.07
N ASN A 262 1.16 -19.81 -15.22
CA ASN A 262 0.34 -20.85 -14.58
C ASN A 262 0.31 -20.75 -13.04
N ASP A 263 1.37 -20.22 -12.46
CA ASP A 263 1.56 -20.02 -11.03
C ASP A 263 1.47 -18.52 -10.63
N TYR A 264 0.71 -17.71 -11.39
CA TYR A 264 0.51 -16.31 -11.08
C TYR A 264 -0.02 -16.14 -9.65
N LEU A 265 0.25 -14.98 -9.06
CA LEU A 265 -0.36 -14.55 -7.80
C LEU A 265 -1.43 -13.51 -8.08
N PHE A 266 -2.61 -13.69 -7.48
CA PHE A 266 -3.61 -12.64 -7.41
C PHE A 266 -3.44 -11.87 -6.10
N MET A 267 -3.36 -10.54 -6.18
CA MET A 267 -3.14 -9.63 -5.06
C MET A 267 -4.14 -8.48 -5.06
N HIS A 268 -4.45 -7.97 -3.87
CA HIS A 268 -5.37 -6.86 -3.64
C HIS A 268 -5.19 -6.31 -2.23
N CYS A 269 -5.04 -5.00 -2.08
CA CYS A 269 -4.82 -4.37 -0.77
C CYS A 269 -6.01 -4.45 0.20
N LEU A 270 -7.18 -4.91 -0.28
CA LEU A 270 -8.44 -4.97 0.45
C LEU A 270 -8.92 -3.59 0.96
N PRO A 271 -10.25 -3.35 1.04
CA PRO A 271 -11.35 -4.29 0.78
C PRO A 271 -11.54 -4.54 -0.72
N ALA A 272 -12.10 -5.69 -1.10
CA ALA A 272 -12.45 -6.04 -2.48
C ALA A 272 -13.96 -6.23 -2.64
N PHE A 273 -14.50 -5.80 -3.79
CA PHE A 273 -15.92 -6.00 -4.13
C PHE A 273 -16.10 -7.21 -5.05
N HIS A 274 -15.91 -8.40 -4.49
CA HIS A 274 -15.97 -9.67 -5.21
C HIS A 274 -17.26 -10.47 -4.94
N ASP A 275 -18.08 -10.07 -3.95
CA ASP A 275 -19.32 -10.75 -3.59
C ASP A 275 -20.39 -9.76 -3.03
N LEU A 276 -21.55 -10.28 -2.63
CA LEU A 276 -22.66 -9.50 -2.09
C LEU A 276 -22.73 -9.49 -0.56
N ASN A 277 -21.68 -9.85 0.15
CA ASN A 277 -21.71 -9.97 1.60
C ASN A 277 -21.60 -8.64 2.34
N THR A 278 -21.41 -7.52 1.64
CA THR A 278 -21.33 -6.17 2.24
C THR A 278 -22.54 -5.31 1.89
N LYS A 279 -22.84 -4.30 2.73
CA LYS A 279 -23.91 -3.32 2.43
C LYS A 279 -23.63 -2.54 1.14
N VAL A 280 -22.36 -2.19 0.89
CA VAL A 280 -21.96 -1.44 -0.29
C VAL A 280 -22.15 -2.29 -1.55
N ALA A 281 -21.74 -3.56 -1.53
CA ALA A 281 -21.93 -4.47 -2.65
C ALA A 281 -23.41 -4.68 -3.00
N LYS A 282 -24.30 -4.83 -2.01
CA LYS A 282 -25.76 -4.91 -2.22
C LYS A 282 -26.36 -3.64 -2.83
N ASN A 283 -25.85 -2.46 -2.45
CA ASN A 283 -26.26 -1.20 -3.06
C ASN A 283 -25.79 -1.11 -4.53
N ILE A 284 -24.57 -1.57 -4.81
CA ILE A 284 -24.00 -1.62 -6.17
C ILE A 284 -24.83 -2.56 -7.05
N GLU A 285 -25.19 -3.75 -6.55
CA GLU A 285 -26.07 -4.68 -7.28
C GLU A 285 -27.42 -4.02 -7.60
N LYS A 286 -28.03 -3.36 -6.62
CA LYS A 286 -29.33 -2.70 -6.80
C LYS A 286 -29.28 -1.54 -7.81
N GLU A 287 -28.20 -0.76 -7.79
CA GLU A 287 -28.08 0.47 -8.57
C GLU A 287 -27.49 0.22 -9.96
N TYR A 288 -26.51 -0.69 -10.08
CA TYR A 288 -25.76 -0.94 -11.31
C TYR A 288 -25.91 -2.37 -11.87
N GLY A 289 -26.58 -3.27 -11.16
CA GLY A 289 -26.77 -4.66 -11.59
C GLY A 289 -25.53 -5.53 -11.48
N LEU A 290 -24.46 -5.07 -10.80
CA LEU A 290 -23.18 -5.79 -10.67
C LEU A 290 -23.10 -6.53 -9.34
N LYS A 291 -22.76 -7.80 -9.39
CA LYS A 291 -22.50 -8.65 -8.21
C LYS A 291 -21.04 -8.69 -7.79
N GLU A 292 -20.17 -8.44 -8.74
CA GLU A 292 -18.71 -8.45 -8.63
C GLU A 292 -18.17 -7.22 -9.38
N MET A 293 -17.16 -6.55 -8.87
CA MET A 293 -16.63 -5.35 -9.51
C MET A 293 -15.22 -5.60 -10.08
N GLU A 294 -14.17 -5.13 -9.40
CA GLU A 294 -12.80 -5.17 -9.89
C GLU A 294 -12.22 -6.58 -10.02
N VAL A 295 -12.80 -7.54 -9.29
CA VAL A 295 -12.41 -8.95 -9.34
C VAL A 295 -13.63 -9.85 -9.14
N THR A 296 -13.65 -11.01 -9.80
CA THR A 296 -14.67 -12.04 -9.57
C THR A 296 -14.36 -12.86 -8.30
N ASP A 297 -15.42 -13.38 -7.65
CA ASP A 297 -15.28 -14.23 -6.45
C ASP A 297 -14.47 -15.50 -6.76
N GLU A 298 -14.60 -16.05 -7.96
CA GLU A 298 -13.81 -17.19 -8.43
C GLU A 298 -12.30 -16.93 -8.37
N VAL A 299 -11.84 -15.79 -8.88
CA VAL A 299 -10.42 -15.42 -8.85
C VAL A 299 -9.99 -15.05 -7.43
N PHE A 300 -10.80 -14.27 -6.72
CA PHE A 300 -10.51 -13.85 -5.35
C PHE A 300 -10.32 -15.03 -4.38
N ARG A 301 -11.10 -16.11 -4.55
CA ARG A 301 -11.02 -17.33 -3.72
C ARG A 301 -10.17 -18.43 -4.34
N SER A 302 -9.52 -18.18 -5.47
CA SER A 302 -8.68 -19.19 -6.13
C SER A 302 -7.45 -19.53 -5.29
N LYS A 303 -6.82 -20.66 -5.59
CA LYS A 303 -5.54 -21.08 -4.99
C LYS A 303 -4.38 -20.11 -5.28
N ASN A 304 -4.52 -19.28 -6.30
CA ASN A 304 -3.53 -18.28 -6.70
C ASN A 304 -3.67 -16.96 -5.93
N SER A 305 -4.77 -16.78 -5.20
CA SER A 305 -5.01 -15.60 -4.37
C SER A 305 -4.15 -15.64 -3.10
N VAL A 306 -3.41 -14.56 -2.86
CA VAL A 306 -2.55 -14.40 -1.68
C VAL A 306 -2.92 -13.15 -0.86
N VAL A 307 -4.13 -12.64 -1.04
CA VAL A 307 -4.61 -11.40 -0.42
C VAL A 307 -4.57 -11.40 1.11
N PHE A 308 -4.74 -12.56 1.75
CA PHE A 308 -4.67 -12.65 3.21
C PHE A 308 -3.23 -12.78 3.72
N ASP A 309 -2.32 -13.41 2.97
CA ASP A 309 -0.88 -13.40 3.26
C ASP A 309 -0.33 -11.97 3.13
N GLU A 310 -0.77 -11.24 2.10
CA GLU A 310 -0.48 -9.83 1.87
C GLU A 310 -0.96 -8.95 3.03
N ALA A 311 -2.20 -9.14 3.48
CA ALA A 311 -2.76 -8.42 4.62
C ALA A 311 -1.99 -8.72 5.92
N GLU A 312 -1.59 -9.98 6.18
CA GLU A 312 -0.72 -10.33 7.31
C GLU A 312 0.63 -9.62 7.21
N ASN A 313 1.25 -9.63 6.04
CA ASN A 313 2.55 -9.01 5.82
C ASN A 313 2.54 -7.49 6.04
N SER A 314 1.40 -6.83 5.83
CA SER A 314 1.26 -5.40 6.13
C SER A 314 1.62 -5.06 7.59
N MET A 315 1.21 -5.88 8.55
CA MET A 315 1.57 -5.67 9.97
C MET A 315 3.09 -5.83 10.20
N HIS A 316 3.72 -6.80 9.55
CA HIS A 316 5.15 -7.05 9.71
C HIS A 316 6.02 -5.98 9.05
N THR A 317 5.62 -5.49 7.88
CA THR A 317 6.36 -4.43 7.18
C THR A 317 6.19 -3.07 7.84
N ILE A 318 4.98 -2.74 8.32
CA ILE A 318 4.74 -1.55 9.15
C ILE A 318 5.58 -1.59 10.41
N LYS A 319 5.63 -2.75 11.11
CA LYS A 319 6.49 -2.94 12.28
C LYS A 319 7.96 -2.70 11.93
N ALA A 320 8.44 -3.25 10.80
CA ALA A 320 9.82 -3.04 10.35
C ALA A 320 10.14 -1.57 10.10
N VAL A 321 9.23 -0.82 9.49
CA VAL A 321 9.40 0.63 9.31
C VAL A 321 9.52 1.35 10.65
N MET A 322 8.63 1.06 11.61
CA MET A 322 8.71 1.65 12.95
C MET A 322 9.99 1.28 13.68
N VAL A 323 10.40 0.00 13.67
CA VAL A 323 11.64 -0.48 14.30
C VAL A 323 12.87 0.19 13.68
N ALA A 324 12.94 0.26 12.36
CA ALA A 324 14.09 0.84 11.64
C ALA A 324 14.25 2.34 11.88
N THR A 325 13.15 3.07 12.06
CA THR A 325 13.14 4.54 12.16
C THR A 325 13.06 5.07 13.59
N LEU A 326 12.42 4.32 14.49
CA LEU A 326 12.18 4.70 15.88
C LEU A 326 12.85 3.77 16.90
N GLY A 327 13.02 2.48 16.59
CA GLY A 327 13.58 1.49 17.51
C GLY A 327 14.94 1.86 18.11
N GLU A 328 15.25 1.40 19.30
CA GLU A 328 16.54 1.61 19.97
C GLU A 328 17.48 0.41 19.73
N GLY A 329 18.73 0.73 19.32
CA GLY A 329 19.69 -0.29 18.91
C GLY A 329 19.40 -0.87 17.51
N GLU A 330 20.30 -1.75 17.05
CA GLU A 330 20.11 -2.49 15.81
C GLU A 330 19.33 -3.79 16.09
N TYR A 331 18.30 -4.04 15.30
CA TYR A 331 17.65 -5.34 15.32
C TYR A 331 18.52 -6.35 14.56
N PRO A 332 18.89 -7.48 15.16
CA PRO A 332 19.76 -8.45 14.50
C PRO A 332 19.03 -9.14 13.35
N LEU A 333 19.51 -8.95 12.12
CA LEU A 333 19.01 -9.62 10.92
C LEU A 333 19.54 -11.05 10.80
#